data_ba6f071e8d4a4291cb68095995207e89
#
_entry.id   ba6f071e8d4a4291cb68095995207e89
#
_cell.length_a   1.000
_cell.length_b   1.000
_cell.length_c   1.000
_cell.angle_alpha   90.00
_cell.angle_beta   90.00
_cell.angle_gamma   90.00
#
_symmetry.space_group_name_H-M   'P 1'
#
loop_
_entity.id
_entity.type
_entity.pdbx_description
1 polymer ?
#
loop_
_entity_poly.entity_id
_entity_poly.type
_entity_poly.pdbx_seq_one_letter_code
_entity_poly.pdbx_strand_id
1 'polypeptide(L)'
;MVNMNNSIIKHILLGGIITTLLTSCTGNYLDYNTNPYEVTKDEMGRDGYNLSAALIGMESYVVPVEEHLNQFTECLLGGPWGGYFADSQVWGNSFSYYNPSQEWLGKLYLDVMPNIYANMQDVKSATEDVIPISIAQIIKVAALSRVTDTYGPIPYSQVGLDGKLVAPFDTEKEVYYKMFDELTDAINTLTCLLYTSPSPRDYAAS
;
A
#
# COMPACT_ATOMS: atom_id res chain seq x y z
N MET A 1 17.51 67.97 17.14
CA MET A 1 17.86 67.24 15.91
C MET A 1 18.84 66.14 16.29
N VAL A 2 18.40 64.88 16.22
CA VAL A 2 19.28 63.74 16.53
C VAL A 2 20.15 63.51 15.31
N ASN A 3 21.46 63.71 15.47
CA ASN A 3 22.42 63.51 14.40
C ASN A 3 22.70 61.99 14.31
N MET A 4 21.96 61.27 13.49
CA MET A 4 22.16 59.84 13.28
C MET A 4 23.46 59.60 12.51
N ASN A 5 24.32 58.79 13.08
CA ASN A 5 25.63 58.46 12.48
C ASN A 5 25.42 57.71 11.14
N ASN A 6 26.11 58.16 10.08
CA ASN A 6 25.99 57.57 8.74
C ASN A 6 26.22 56.05 8.69
N SER A 7 26.92 55.50 9.66
CA SER A 7 27.12 54.06 9.82
C SER A 7 25.82 53.33 10.20
N ILE A 8 25.04 53.90 11.12
CA ILE A 8 23.76 53.33 11.56
C ILE A 8 22.73 53.32 10.40
N ILE A 9 22.70 54.43 9.62
CA ILE A 9 21.80 54.52 8.47
C ILE A 9 22.14 53.46 7.41
N LYS A 10 23.43 53.19 7.16
CA LYS A 10 23.87 52.13 6.23
C LYS A 10 23.47 50.72 6.71
N HIS A 11 23.56 50.42 7.98
CA HIS A 11 23.15 49.12 8.52
C HIS A 11 21.63 48.93 8.50
N ILE A 12 20.84 49.98 8.73
CA ILE A 12 19.39 49.93 8.63
C ILE A 12 18.95 49.75 7.18
N LEU A 13 19.56 50.45 6.23
CA LEU A 13 19.30 50.28 4.80
C LEU A 13 19.70 48.90 4.30
N LEU A 14 20.85 48.38 4.70
CA LEU A 14 21.29 47.06 4.32
C LEU A 14 20.41 45.95 4.92
N GLY A 15 19.99 46.09 6.17
CA GLY A 15 19.02 45.18 6.80
C GLY A 15 17.66 45.20 6.13
N GLY A 16 17.16 46.38 5.74
CA GLY A 16 15.91 46.52 5.00
C GLY A 16 15.94 45.86 3.60
N ILE A 17 17.05 45.96 2.89
CA ILE A 17 17.24 45.32 1.58
C ILE A 17 17.30 43.79 1.73
N ILE A 18 17.96 43.28 2.74
CA ILE A 18 18.08 41.82 2.97
C ILE A 18 16.70 41.22 3.33
N THR A 19 15.89 41.90 4.16
CA THR A 19 14.56 41.43 4.53
C THR A 19 13.58 41.42 3.33
N THR A 20 13.65 42.38 2.43
CA THR A 20 12.83 42.41 1.22
C THR A 20 13.21 41.34 0.20
N LEU A 21 14.45 40.92 0.14
CA LEU A 21 14.94 39.84 -0.74
C LEU A 21 14.45 38.44 -0.27
N LEU A 22 14.21 38.26 1.03
CA LEU A 22 13.78 36.97 1.60
C LEU A 22 12.27 36.71 1.44
N THR A 23 11.47 37.74 1.18
CA THR A 23 10.01 37.59 1.04
C THR A 23 9.53 37.41 -0.41
N SER A 24 10.44 37.53 -1.39
CA SER A 24 10.08 37.63 -2.82
C SER A 24 9.75 36.29 -3.52
N CYS A 25 10.12 35.14 -2.95
CA CYS A 25 10.02 33.88 -3.71
C CYS A 25 8.90 32.92 -3.27
N THR A 26 8.18 33.21 -2.19
CA THR A 26 7.19 32.26 -1.65
C THR A 26 5.73 32.68 -1.82
N GLY A 27 5.45 33.91 -2.26
CA GLY A 27 4.09 34.45 -2.32
C GLY A 27 3.13 33.67 -3.21
N ASN A 28 3.58 33.06 -4.26
CA ASN A 28 2.77 32.29 -5.21
C ASN A 28 3.19 30.81 -5.30
N TYR A 29 3.97 30.33 -4.32
CA TYR A 29 4.50 28.94 -4.37
C TYR A 29 3.39 27.91 -4.48
N LEU A 30 2.31 28.07 -3.74
CA LEU A 30 1.16 27.14 -3.78
C LEU A 30 0.45 27.19 -5.13
N ASP A 31 0.26 28.38 -5.71
CA ASP A 31 -0.44 28.54 -6.99
C ASP A 31 0.36 27.87 -8.13
N TYR A 32 1.68 28.04 -8.14
CA TYR A 32 2.53 27.42 -9.17
C TYR A 32 2.72 25.92 -8.98
N ASN A 33 2.62 25.42 -7.75
CA ASN A 33 2.78 23.99 -7.45
C ASN A 33 1.44 23.24 -7.34
N THR A 34 0.30 23.94 -7.49
CA THR A 34 -1.00 23.29 -7.57
C THR A 34 -1.30 22.98 -9.04
N ASN A 35 -1.38 21.72 -9.38
CA ASN A 35 -1.78 21.31 -10.71
C ASN A 35 -3.29 21.53 -10.88
N PRO A 36 -3.76 22.43 -11.78
CA PRO A 36 -5.19 22.73 -11.93
C PRO A 36 -5.98 21.56 -12.56
N TYR A 37 -5.29 20.54 -13.05
CA TYR A 37 -5.88 19.32 -13.64
C TYR A 37 -5.78 18.11 -12.70
N GLU A 38 -5.24 18.30 -11.51
CA GLU A 38 -5.17 17.25 -10.51
C GLU A 38 -6.46 17.21 -9.69
N VAL A 39 -6.98 16.01 -9.50
CA VAL A 39 -8.17 15.78 -8.67
C VAL A 39 -7.82 16.11 -7.22
N THR A 40 -8.59 16.96 -6.58
CA THR A 40 -8.39 17.33 -5.17
C THR A 40 -8.74 16.17 -4.25
N LYS A 41 -8.20 16.18 -3.02
CA LYS A 41 -8.55 15.16 -2.01
C LYS A 41 -10.04 15.09 -1.72
N ASP A 42 -10.73 16.23 -1.74
CA ASP A 42 -12.18 16.30 -1.52
C ASP A 42 -12.96 15.69 -2.69
N GLU A 43 -12.50 15.89 -3.92
CA GLU A 43 -13.08 15.26 -5.10
C GLU A 43 -12.84 13.75 -5.12
N MET A 44 -11.67 13.29 -4.68
CA MET A 44 -11.37 11.85 -4.53
C MET A 44 -12.20 11.18 -3.42
N GLY A 45 -12.65 11.94 -2.42
CA GLY A 45 -13.54 11.44 -1.35
C GLY A 45 -14.99 11.23 -1.81
N ARG A 46 -15.41 11.85 -2.93
CA ARG A 46 -16.77 11.69 -3.45
C ARG A 46 -17.00 10.31 -4.04
N ASP A 47 -18.24 9.85 -3.95
CA ASP A 47 -18.71 8.60 -4.57
C ASP A 47 -17.92 7.34 -4.16
N GLY A 48 -17.21 7.40 -3.03
CA GLY A 48 -16.41 6.28 -2.52
C GLY A 48 -15.19 5.93 -3.39
N TYR A 49 -14.70 6.87 -4.21
CA TYR A 49 -13.59 6.63 -5.11
C TYR A 49 -12.33 6.13 -4.39
N ASN A 50 -11.94 6.79 -3.29
CA ASN A 50 -10.75 6.40 -2.51
C ASN A 50 -10.86 4.98 -1.97
N LEU A 51 -12.03 4.61 -1.44
CA LEU A 51 -12.30 3.27 -0.95
C LEU A 51 -12.24 2.23 -2.06
N SER A 52 -12.91 2.51 -3.18
CA SER A 52 -12.93 1.61 -4.33
C SER A 52 -11.54 1.44 -4.94
N ALA A 53 -10.78 2.51 -5.08
CA ALA A 53 -9.42 2.48 -5.61
C ALA A 53 -8.48 1.65 -4.72
N ALA A 54 -8.60 1.79 -3.39
CA ALA A 54 -7.79 1.01 -2.45
C ALA A 54 -8.14 -0.49 -2.51
N LEU A 55 -9.44 -0.85 -2.57
CA LEU A 55 -9.87 -2.24 -2.70
C LEU A 55 -9.39 -2.87 -4.01
N ILE A 56 -9.58 -2.18 -5.16
CA ILE A 56 -9.08 -2.64 -6.47
C ILE A 56 -7.55 -2.77 -6.44
N GLY A 57 -6.86 -1.82 -5.80
CA GLY A 57 -5.41 -1.87 -5.60
C GLY A 57 -5.00 -3.15 -4.86
N MET A 58 -5.71 -3.55 -3.82
CA MET A 58 -5.44 -4.80 -3.10
C MET A 58 -5.74 -6.04 -3.95
N GLU A 59 -6.88 -6.07 -4.65
CA GLU A 59 -7.28 -7.20 -5.51
C GLU A 59 -6.25 -7.48 -6.61
N SER A 60 -5.60 -6.44 -7.14
CA SER A 60 -4.58 -6.56 -8.18
C SER A 60 -3.35 -7.38 -7.74
N TYR A 61 -3.14 -7.57 -6.44
CA TYR A 61 -2.08 -8.40 -5.87
C TYR A 61 -2.53 -9.82 -5.51
N VAL A 62 -3.82 -10.10 -5.45
CA VAL A 62 -4.36 -11.47 -5.31
C VAL A 62 -4.24 -12.20 -6.65
N VAL A 63 -4.72 -11.54 -7.71
CA VAL A 63 -4.59 -12.01 -9.10
C VAL A 63 -3.78 -10.96 -9.86
N PRO A 64 -2.44 -11.07 -9.88
CA PRO A 64 -1.60 -10.05 -10.47
C PRO A 64 -1.95 -9.78 -11.92
N VAL A 65 -2.20 -8.53 -12.24
CA VAL A 65 -2.41 -8.05 -13.60
C VAL A 65 -1.08 -8.01 -14.36
N GLU A 66 0.00 -7.72 -13.64
CA GLU A 66 1.35 -7.69 -14.19
C GLU A 66 1.94 -9.10 -14.23
N GLU A 67 2.40 -9.50 -15.40
CA GLU A 67 3.02 -10.82 -15.63
C GLU A 67 4.27 -11.08 -14.77
N HIS A 68 5.01 -10.02 -14.40
CA HIS A 68 6.29 -10.13 -13.69
C HIS A 68 6.17 -10.84 -12.33
N LEU A 69 5.09 -10.62 -11.57
CA LEU A 69 4.90 -11.28 -10.27
C LEU A 69 4.79 -12.79 -10.42
N ASN A 70 4.03 -13.27 -11.38
CA ASN A 70 3.88 -14.70 -11.65
C ASN A 70 5.10 -15.26 -12.38
N GLN A 71 5.66 -14.49 -13.32
CA GLN A 71 6.82 -14.92 -14.08
C GLN A 71 8.00 -15.21 -13.16
N PHE A 72 8.38 -14.28 -12.29
CA PHE A 72 9.57 -14.46 -11.45
C PHE A 72 9.33 -15.48 -10.34
N THR A 73 8.19 -15.46 -9.69
CA THR A 73 7.94 -16.35 -8.55
C THR A 73 7.60 -17.77 -8.98
N GLU A 74 6.73 -17.94 -9.95
CA GLU A 74 6.19 -19.24 -10.33
C GLU A 74 6.91 -19.86 -11.53
N CYS A 75 7.09 -19.09 -12.62
CA CYS A 75 7.63 -19.65 -13.85
C CYS A 75 9.16 -19.81 -13.81
N LEU A 76 9.89 -18.90 -13.18
CA LEU A 76 11.35 -18.92 -13.15
C LEU A 76 11.95 -19.50 -11.87
N LEU A 77 11.18 -19.57 -10.77
CA LEU A 77 11.64 -20.10 -9.48
C LEU A 77 10.84 -21.34 -9.08
N GLY A 78 9.58 -21.19 -8.67
CA GLY A 78 8.78 -22.26 -8.10
C GLY A 78 8.59 -23.45 -9.05
N GLY A 79 8.28 -23.19 -10.31
CA GLY A 79 8.08 -24.22 -11.32
C GLY A 79 9.34 -25.07 -11.61
N PRO A 80 10.49 -24.44 -11.92
CA PRO A 80 11.75 -25.16 -12.09
C PRO A 80 12.22 -25.88 -10.83
N TRP A 81 12.12 -25.24 -9.67
CA TRP A 81 12.56 -25.86 -8.41
C TRP A 81 11.65 -27.00 -7.96
N GLY A 82 10.37 -26.93 -8.30
CA GLY A 82 9.43 -28.03 -8.14
C GLY A 82 9.56 -29.14 -9.18
N GLY A 83 10.44 -28.98 -10.19
CA GLY A 83 10.67 -29.96 -11.24
C GLY A 83 9.60 -29.96 -12.34
N TYR A 84 8.74 -28.95 -12.43
CA TYR A 84 7.72 -28.83 -13.47
C TYR A 84 8.27 -28.29 -14.79
N PHE A 85 9.31 -27.45 -14.72
CA PHE A 85 9.95 -26.82 -15.87
C PHE A 85 11.47 -26.97 -15.79
N ALA A 86 12.14 -26.80 -16.94
CA ALA A 86 13.56 -26.64 -17.01
C ALA A 86 13.88 -25.45 -17.94
N ASP A 87 14.98 -24.75 -17.65
CA ASP A 87 15.50 -23.74 -18.54
C ASP A 87 16.00 -24.37 -19.83
N SER A 88 15.73 -23.72 -20.95
CA SER A 88 16.31 -24.13 -22.22
C SER A 88 17.78 -23.72 -22.26
N GLN A 89 18.61 -24.52 -22.89
CA GLN A 89 20.06 -24.26 -23.04
C GLN A 89 20.37 -22.94 -23.78
N VAL A 90 19.38 -22.35 -24.43
CA VAL A 90 19.53 -21.10 -25.19
C VAL A 90 19.57 -19.84 -24.30
N TRP A 91 19.06 -19.93 -23.09
CA TRP A 91 18.87 -18.72 -22.23
C TRP A 91 20.11 -18.34 -21.41
N GLY A 92 21.13 -19.14 -21.34
CA GLY A 92 22.38 -18.81 -20.64
C GLY A 92 22.26 -18.59 -19.12
N ASN A 93 21.05 -18.64 -18.56
CA ASN A 93 20.77 -18.48 -17.15
C ASN A 93 20.31 -19.79 -16.54
N SER A 94 20.97 -20.18 -15.47
CA SER A 94 20.77 -21.50 -14.82
C SER A 94 19.78 -21.37 -13.66
N PHE A 95 18.61 -20.77 -13.86
CA PHE A 95 17.64 -20.58 -12.78
C PHE A 95 17.07 -21.91 -12.27
N SER A 96 16.99 -22.94 -13.09
CA SER A 96 16.61 -24.31 -12.69
C SER A 96 17.62 -25.00 -11.75
N TYR A 97 18.82 -24.46 -11.62
CA TYR A 97 19.85 -24.96 -10.70
C TYR A 97 19.93 -24.24 -9.37
N TYR A 98 18.84 -23.64 -8.88
CA TYR A 98 18.78 -22.90 -7.62
C TYR A 98 19.74 -21.71 -7.55
N ASN A 99 19.95 -21.03 -8.66
CA ASN A 99 20.80 -19.84 -8.76
C ASN A 99 20.02 -18.63 -9.30
N PRO A 100 19.02 -18.12 -8.55
CA PRO A 100 18.21 -17.00 -8.97
C PRO A 100 18.93 -15.68 -8.79
N SER A 101 18.52 -14.65 -9.53
CA SER A 101 18.91 -13.28 -9.23
C SER A 101 18.22 -12.77 -7.95
N GLN A 102 18.85 -11.81 -7.26
CA GLN A 102 18.24 -11.17 -6.08
C GLN A 102 16.93 -10.42 -6.43
N GLU A 103 16.85 -9.88 -7.63
CA GLU A 103 15.64 -9.24 -8.14
C GLU A 103 14.46 -10.21 -8.21
N TRP A 104 14.69 -11.41 -8.77
CA TRP A 104 13.65 -12.43 -8.87
C TRP A 104 13.20 -12.93 -7.50
N LEU A 105 14.16 -13.15 -6.60
CA LEU A 105 13.88 -13.59 -5.23
C LEU A 105 13.06 -12.56 -4.45
N GLY A 106 13.31 -11.27 -4.65
CA GLY A 106 12.66 -10.20 -3.90
C GLY A 106 11.32 -9.76 -4.46
N LYS A 107 11.01 -10.06 -5.72
CA LYS A 107 9.92 -9.43 -6.46
C LYS A 107 8.56 -9.53 -5.77
N LEU A 108 8.13 -10.73 -5.41
CA LEU A 108 6.84 -10.92 -4.76
C LEU A 108 6.76 -10.19 -3.41
N TYR A 109 7.81 -10.28 -2.60
CA TYR A 109 7.86 -9.63 -1.29
C TYR A 109 7.82 -8.10 -1.41
N LEU A 110 8.68 -7.55 -2.25
CA LEU A 110 8.85 -6.10 -2.39
C LEU A 110 7.66 -5.41 -3.04
N ASP A 111 6.93 -6.10 -3.90
CA ASP A 111 5.77 -5.53 -4.57
C ASP A 111 4.48 -5.76 -3.77
N VAL A 112 4.26 -6.95 -3.22
CA VAL A 112 3.00 -7.28 -2.56
C VAL A 112 2.90 -6.72 -1.16
N MET A 113 3.93 -6.91 -0.32
CA MET A 113 3.88 -6.53 1.09
C MET A 113 3.58 -5.03 1.30
N PRO A 114 4.36 -4.09 0.74
CA PRO A 114 4.13 -2.66 0.97
C PRO A 114 2.77 -2.22 0.46
N ASN A 115 2.38 -2.68 -0.73
CA ASN A 115 1.17 -2.24 -1.39
C ASN A 115 -0.11 -2.76 -0.70
N ILE A 116 -0.10 -4.01 -0.23
CA ILE A 116 -1.24 -4.55 0.54
C ILE A 116 -1.43 -3.78 1.85
N TYR A 117 -0.36 -3.50 2.58
CA TYR A 117 -0.48 -2.76 3.84
C TYR A 117 -0.83 -1.29 3.63
N ALA A 118 -0.31 -0.63 2.59
CA ALA A 118 -0.66 0.75 2.25
C ALA A 118 -2.14 0.86 1.87
N ASN A 119 -2.61 0.04 0.93
CA ASN A 119 -4.03 0.05 0.54
C ASN A 119 -4.97 -0.34 1.69
N MET A 120 -4.58 -1.28 2.56
CA MET A 120 -5.36 -1.60 3.77
C MET A 120 -5.49 -0.41 4.71
N GLN A 121 -4.44 0.41 4.84
CA GLN A 121 -4.49 1.65 5.61
C GLN A 121 -5.38 2.69 4.93
N ASP A 122 -5.36 2.79 3.62
CA ASP A 122 -6.22 3.67 2.84
C ASP A 122 -7.70 3.27 2.99
N VAL A 123 -8.04 1.97 2.95
CA VAL A 123 -9.40 1.48 3.25
C VAL A 123 -9.86 1.94 4.63
N LYS A 124 -9.04 1.71 5.66
CA LYS A 124 -9.36 2.10 7.05
C LYS A 124 -9.49 3.62 7.23
N SER A 125 -8.77 4.40 6.42
CA SER A 125 -8.83 5.86 6.44
C SER A 125 -10.04 6.40 5.68
N ALA A 126 -10.55 5.65 4.70
CA ALA A 126 -11.65 6.07 3.85
C ALA A 126 -13.03 5.74 4.45
N THR A 127 -13.12 4.77 5.36
CA THR A 127 -14.40 4.34 5.95
C THR A 127 -14.26 3.73 7.34
N GLU A 128 -15.31 3.89 8.14
CA GLU A 128 -15.51 3.17 9.40
C GLU A 128 -16.47 1.97 9.23
N ASP A 129 -17.04 1.78 8.03
CA ASP A 129 -17.95 0.67 7.73
C ASP A 129 -17.20 -0.66 7.80
N VAL A 130 -17.73 -1.57 8.61
CA VAL A 130 -17.14 -2.89 8.86
C VAL A 130 -17.18 -3.82 7.63
N ILE A 131 -18.10 -3.58 6.68
CA ILE A 131 -18.25 -4.42 5.47
C ILE A 131 -17.03 -4.30 4.56
N PRO A 132 -16.67 -3.12 4.03
CA PRO A 132 -15.49 -2.99 3.17
C PRO A 132 -14.18 -3.29 3.91
N ILE A 133 -14.11 -3.01 5.22
CA ILE A 133 -12.94 -3.38 6.04
C ILE A 133 -12.79 -4.91 6.11
N SER A 134 -13.88 -5.65 6.31
CA SER A 134 -13.86 -7.12 6.31
C SER A 134 -13.52 -7.72 4.95
N ILE A 135 -14.00 -7.11 3.86
CA ILE A 135 -13.62 -7.50 2.49
C ILE A 135 -12.12 -7.27 2.27
N ALA A 136 -11.61 -6.11 2.63
CA ALA A 136 -10.18 -5.80 2.55
C ALA A 136 -9.33 -6.77 3.38
N GLN A 137 -9.83 -7.19 4.55
CA GLN A 137 -9.17 -8.20 5.39
C GLN A 137 -9.04 -9.54 4.68
N ILE A 138 -10.08 -10.00 4.00
CA ILE A 138 -10.06 -11.25 3.21
C ILE A 138 -9.06 -11.13 2.06
N ILE A 139 -9.07 -10.01 1.33
CA ILE A 139 -8.15 -9.74 0.23
C ILE A 139 -6.70 -9.71 0.73
N LYS A 140 -6.45 -9.05 1.87
CA LYS A 140 -5.12 -9.04 2.52
C LYS A 140 -4.63 -10.45 2.79
N VAL A 141 -5.45 -11.30 3.39
CA VAL A 141 -5.09 -12.70 3.67
C VAL A 141 -4.80 -13.45 2.38
N ALA A 142 -5.64 -13.31 1.35
CA ALA A 142 -5.45 -13.98 0.06
C ALA A 142 -4.13 -13.58 -0.63
N ALA A 143 -3.75 -12.29 -0.58
CA ALA A 143 -2.50 -11.83 -1.16
C ALA A 143 -1.27 -12.26 -0.35
N LEU A 144 -1.33 -12.12 0.98
CA LEU A 144 -0.17 -12.40 1.85
C LEU A 144 0.05 -13.89 2.12
N SER A 145 -0.94 -14.77 1.90
CA SER A 145 -0.72 -16.22 1.95
C SER A 145 0.31 -16.67 0.92
N ARG A 146 0.27 -16.14 -0.31
CA ARG A 146 1.29 -16.43 -1.32
C ARG A 146 2.68 -15.96 -0.91
N VAL A 147 2.76 -14.85 -0.18
CA VAL A 147 4.04 -14.32 0.29
C VAL A 147 4.63 -15.24 1.35
N THR A 148 3.84 -15.67 2.34
CA THR A 148 4.33 -16.60 3.37
C THR A 148 4.61 -17.99 2.81
N ASP A 149 3.82 -18.48 1.83
CA ASP A 149 4.10 -19.74 1.12
C ASP A 149 5.46 -19.72 0.39
N THR A 150 5.84 -18.53 -0.10
CA THR A 150 7.10 -18.38 -0.86
C THR A 150 8.30 -18.18 0.06
N TYR A 151 8.16 -17.39 1.13
CA TYR A 151 9.29 -16.95 1.96
C TYR A 151 9.31 -17.56 3.38
N GLY A 152 8.23 -18.23 3.81
CA GLY A 152 8.06 -18.70 5.17
C GLY A 152 7.73 -17.56 6.13
N PRO A 153 8.58 -17.27 7.12
CA PRO A 153 8.39 -16.16 8.06
C PRO A 153 8.29 -14.80 7.37
N ILE A 154 7.28 -14.01 7.70
CA ILE A 154 7.08 -12.64 7.20
C ILE A 154 6.66 -11.69 8.34
N PRO A 155 6.87 -10.37 8.23
CA PRO A 155 6.23 -9.41 9.11
C PRO A 155 4.73 -9.37 8.83
N TYR A 156 3.90 -9.75 9.80
CA TYR A 156 2.46 -9.83 9.62
C TYR A 156 1.67 -9.14 10.74
N SER A 157 1.87 -9.58 11.99
CA SER A 157 1.03 -9.18 13.11
C SER A 157 1.26 -7.75 13.59
N GLN A 158 2.44 -7.20 13.40
CA GLN A 158 2.85 -5.90 13.96
C GLN A 158 3.14 -4.83 12.90
N VAL A 159 2.80 -5.07 11.63
CA VAL A 159 3.02 -4.07 10.58
C VAL A 159 2.06 -2.90 10.75
N GLY A 160 2.60 -1.69 10.75
CA GLY A 160 1.81 -0.44 10.85
C GLY A 160 1.21 -0.17 12.23
N LEU A 161 1.60 -0.92 13.27
CA LEU A 161 1.16 -0.66 14.63
C LEU A 161 2.04 0.38 15.32
N ASP A 162 1.41 1.30 16.04
CA ASP A 162 2.03 2.25 16.98
C ASP A 162 3.18 3.10 16.41
N GLY A 163 3.17 3.40 15.11
CA GLY A 163 4.21 4.20 14.46
C GLY A 163 5.59 3.54 14.44
N LYS A 164 5.68 2.24 14.66
CA LYS A 164 6.93 1.48 14.57
C LYS A 164 7.42 1.46 13.12
N LEU A 165 8.67 1.86 12.93
CA LEU A 165 9.32 1.82 11.62
C LEU A 165 9.76 0.41 11.20
N VAL A 166 9.85 -0.51 12.15
CA VAL A 166 10.30 -1.89 11.93
C VAL A 166 9.32 -2.84 12.60
N ALA A 167 8.78 -3.78 11.83
CA ALA A 167 7.98 -4.87 12.34
C ALA A 167 8.84 -6.15 12.43
N PRO A 168 8.74 -6.94 13.51
CA PRO A 168 9.41 -8.22 13.59
C PRO A 168 8.81 -9.22 12.61
N PHE A 169 9.59 -10.23 12.26
CA PHE A 169 9.08 -11.38 11.51
C PHE A 169 8.30 -12.28 12.47
N ASP A 170 7.09 -12.66 12.06
CA ASP A 170 6.32 -13.72 12.69
C ASP A 170 6.74 -15.06 12.05
N THR A 171 6.71 -16.13 12.81
CA THR A 171 6.92 -17.47 12.23
C THR A 171 5.78 -17.81 11.28
N GLU A 172 6.04 -18.64 10.28
CA GLU A 172 5.02 -19.08 9.31
C GLU A 172 3.76 -19.61 10.02
N LYS A 173 3.93 -20.38 11.11
CA LYS A 173 2.83 -20.86 11.92
C LYS A 173 2.00 -19.71 12.53
N GLU A 174 2.64 -18.71 13.10
CA GLU A 174 1.96 -17.54 13.68
C GLU A 174 1.21 -16.75 12.61
N VAL A 175 1.83 -16.57 11.43
CA VAL A 175 1.20 -15.92 10.29
C VAL A 175 -0.10 -16.64 9.91
N TYR A 176 -0.08 -17.96 9.71
CA TYR A 176 -1.27 -18.73 9.34
C TYR A 176 -2.37 -18.69 10.41
N TYR A 177 -2.01 -18.87 11.69
CA TYR A 177 -3.01 -18.77 12.75
C TYR A 177 -3.65 -17.39 12.80
N LYS A 178 -2.86 -16.33 12.62
CA LYS A 178 -3.39 -14.96 12.53
C LYS A 178 -4.30 -14.77 11.33
N MET A 179 -3.96 -15.33 10.17
CA MET A 179 -4.80 -15.33 8.98
C MET A 179 -6.14 -16.05 9.23
N PHE A 180 -6.14 -17.18 9.91
CA PHE A 180 -7.37 -17.90 10.26
C PHE A 180 -8.26 -17.10 11.21
N ASP A 181 -7.69 -16.42 12.20
CA ASP A 181 -8.44 -15.55 13.10
C ASP A 181 -9.07 -14.40 12.31
N GLU A 182 -8.29 -13.72 11.46
CA GLU A 182 -8.76 -12.61 10.64
C GLU A 182 -9.86 -13.01 9.66
N LEU A 183 -9.75 -14.18 9.01
CA LEU A 183 -10.81 -14.72 8.15
C LEU A 183 -12.06 -15.06 8.93
N THR A 184 -11.92 -15.66 10.10
CA THR A 184 -13.05 -16.01 10.97
C THR A 184 -13.81 -14.76 11.40
N ASP A 185 -13.11 -13.70 11.81
CA ASP A 185 -13.72 -12.44 12.20
C ASP A 185 -14.44 -11.77 11.02
N ALA A 186 -13.81 -11.76 9.83
CA ALA A 186 -14.42 -11.21 8.62
C ALA A 186 -15.68 -11.99 8.19
N ILE A 187 -15.63 -13.32 8.21
CA ILE A 187 -16.78 -14.18 7.89
C ILE A 187 -17.94 -13.94 8.85
N ASN A 188 -17.65 -13.91 10.15
CA ASN A 188 -18.67 -13.68 11.18
C ASN A 188 -19.34 -12.31 10.97
N THR A 189 -18.55 -11.27 10.72
CA THR A 189 -19.06 -9.91 10.45
C THR A 189 -19.96 -9.89 9.21
N LEU A 190 -19.50 -10.42 8.10
CA LEU A 190 -20.27 -10.43 6.84
C LEU A 190 -21.51 -11.31 6.92
N THR A 191 -21.44 -12.47 7.58
CA THR A 191 -22.59 -13.38 7.75
C THR A 191 -23.68 -12.76 8.63
N CYS A 192 -23.31 -12.10 9.71
CA CYS A 192 -24.24 -11.40 10.59
C CYS A 192 -25.06 -10.33 9.84
N LEU A 193 -24.40 -9.62 8.93
CA LEU A 193 -25.03 -8.55 8.13
C LEU A 193 -25.91 -9.07 7.00
N LEU A 194 -25.56 -10.21 6.39
CA LEU A 194 -26.43 -10.88 5.40
C LEU A 194 -27.77 -11.35 6.03
N TYR A 195 -27.77 -11.72 7.31
CA TYR A 195 -28.99 -12.14 8.02
C TYR A 195 -29.88 -10.96 8.45
N THR A 196 -29.32 -9.76 8.58
CA THR A 196 -30.04 -8.54 8.98
C THR A 196 -30.52 -7.70 7.80
N SER A 197 -30.03 -7.98 6.58
CA SER A 197 -30.49 -7.30 5.37
C SER A 197 -31.77 -7.99 4.88
N PRO A 198 -32.90 -7.26 4.73
CA PRO A 198 -34.13 -7.85 4.23
C PRO A 198 -33.90 -8.43 2.84
N SER A 199 -34.28 -9.70 2.68
CA SER A 199 -34.20 -10.38 1.38
C SER A 199 -35.05 -9.63 0.35
N PRO A 200 -34.66 -9.61 -0.95
CA PRO A 200 -35.52 -9.10 -2.01
C PRO A 200 -36.93 -9.76 -2.04
N ARG A 201 -37.06 -10.94 -1.43
CA ARG A 201 -38.37 -11.59 -1.25
C ARG A 201 -39.25 -10.93 -0.21
N ASP A 202 -38.66 -10.25 0.77
CA ASP A 202 -39.43 -9.60 1.83
C ASP A 202 -40.07 -8.29 1.36
N TYR A 203 -39.55 -7.68 0.28
CA TYR A 203 -40.16 -6.56 -0.41
C TYR A 203 -41.26 -6.96 -1.41
N ALA A 204 -41.30 -8.23 -1.84
CA ALA A 204 -42.31 -8.71 -2.79
C ALA A 204 -43.58 -9.20 -2.08
N ALA A 205 -43.60 -9.29 -0.76
CA ALA A 205 -44.72 -9.78 0.05
C ALA A 205 -45.48 -8.67 0.78
N SER A 206 -45.08 -7.38 0.63
CA SER A 206 -45.76 -6.19 1.15
C SER A 206 -46.42 -5.41 0.01
#